data_3937fdf454318d884693bd86dbb2119a
#
_entry.id   3937fdf454318d884693bd86dbb2119a
#
_cell.length_a   1.000
_cell.length_b   1.000
_cell.length_c   1.000
_cell.angle_alpha   90.00
_cell.angle_beta   90.00
_cell.angle_gamma   90.00
#
_symmetry.space_group_name_H-M   'P 1'
#
loop_
_entity.id
_entity.type
_entity.pdbx_description
1 polymer ?
#
loop_
_entity_poly.entity_id
_entity_poly.type
_entity_poly.pdbx_seq_one_letter_code
_entity_poly.pdbx_strand_id
1 'polypeptide(L)'
;FELATRISKHTPGNLNKIFYTICGSTAVETAIKISIAYHKARGEGQRFRFVGRERAYHGMNIGATSVGGMINNVKAYASVLMPGVVHMRHTHLDEHKFISGQPETGAEIANDLERICTNFGSENIAACIVEPIAGSTGTLVPPVGYLQRLRELCDKHKILLIFDEVITGWGRTGSAFGAQEFGVTPDIMTMAKATTNGIVPFGVVACKEEIYDAVMDNSPKGAIELFHGYTYSGIPVSVAAALAVQDIFEKEDIFNRAKELAPYFQEGLFSLKDIDVVDNIRGYGMMG
;
A
#
# COMPACT_ATOMS: atom_id res chain seq x y z
N PHE A 1 11.17 -9.08 -18.46
CA PHE A 1 10.36 -10.20 -17.97
C PHE A 1 10.95 -10.81 -16.70
N GLU A 2 12.27 -11.10 -16.62
CA GLU A 2 12.91 -11.75 -15.48
C GLU A 2 12.56 -11.09 -14.13
N LEU A 3 12.73 -9.77 -14.01
CA LEU A 3 12.42 -9.05 -12.77
C LEU A 3 10.93 -9.19 -12.38
N ALA A 4 10.01 -9.13 -13.34
CA ALA A 4 8.58 -9.30 -13.06
C ALA A 4 8.29 -10.69 -12.49
N THR A 5 8.91 -11.73 -13.08
CA THR A 5 8.80 -13.12 -12.59
C THR A 5 9.39 -13.27 -11.19
N ARG A 6 10.50 -12.59 -10.87
CA ARG A 6 11.11 -12.65 -9.54
C ARG A 6 10.26 -11.91 -8.50
N ILE A 7 9.76 -10.72 -8.82
CA ILE A 7 8.88 -9.96 -7.92
C ILE A 7 7.61 -10.77 -7.64
N SER A 8 6.98 -11.37 -8.67
CA SER A 8 5.74 -12.13 -8.51
C SER A 8 5.88 -13.37 -7.62
N LYS A 9 7.08 -13.90 -7.41
CA LYS A 9 7.33 -14.98 -6.44
C LYS A 9 7.22 -14.52 -4.99
N HIS A 10 7.42 -13.24 -4.74
CA HIS A 10 7.34 -12.67 -3.40
C HIS A 10 5.97 -12.08 -3.08
N THR A 11 5.15 -11.72 -4.10
CA THR A 11 3.82 -11.16 -3.87
C THR A 11 2.84 -12.21 -3.36
N PRO A 12 1.86 -11.84 -2.50
CA PRO A 12 0.89 -12.79 -1.96
C PRO A 12 -0.15 -13.21 -3.00
N GLY A 13 -0.67 -14.43 -2.88
CA GLY A 13 -1.75 -14.94 -3.71
C GLY A 13 -1.40 -14.93 -5.20
N ASN A 14 -2.31 -14.40 -6.03
CA ASN A 14 -2.18 -14.30 -7.48
C ASN A 14 -1.89 -12.86 -7.97
N LEU A 15 -1.22 -12.02 -7.16
CA LEU A 15 -0.75 -10.69 -7.59
C LEU A 15 0.47 -10.83 -8.51
N ASN A 16 0.29 -11.44 -9.67
CA ASN A 16 1.36 -11.83 -10.59
C ASN A 16 1.49 -10.94 -11.82
N LYS A 17 0.61 -9.95 -11.99
CA LYS A 17 0.67 -8.98 -13.10
C LYS A 17 1.39 -7.73 -12.64
N ILE A 18 2.57 -7.51 -13.21
CA ILE A 18 3.53 -6.49 -12.77
C ILE A 18 3.56 -5.33 -13.77
N PHE A 19 3.37 -4.12 -13.26
CA PHE A 19 3.52 -2.88 -14.02
C PHE A 19 4.64 -2.03 -13.40
N TYR A 20 5.63 -1.63 -14.19
CA TYR A 20 6.74 -0.80 -13.74
C TYR A 20 6.40 0.68 -13.79
N THR A 21 6.89 1.41 -12.81
CA THR A 21 6.80 2.86 -12.70
C THR A 21 8.15 3.44 -12.29
N ILE A 22 8.20 4.74 -12.03
CA ILE A 22 9.48 5.41 -11.71
C ILE A 22 9.66 5.71 -10.21
N CYS A 23 8.61 5.63 -9.41
CA CYS A 23 8.67 5.84 -7.95
C CYS A 23 7.36 5.42 -7.29
N GLY A 24 7.29 5.51 -5.94
CA GLY A 24 6.07 5.19 -5.17
C GLY A 24 4.89 6.07 -5.55
N SER A 25 5.08 7.38 -5.75
CA SER A 25 3.99 8.29 -6.14
C SER A 25 3.36 7.88 -7.47
N THR A 26 4.19 7.52 -8.47
CA THR A 26 3.69 7.05 -9.76
C THR A 26 3.11 5.64 -9.69
N ALA A 27 3.57 4.80 -8.76
CA ALA A 27 2.95 3.51 -8.50
C ALA A 27 1.51 3.67 -7.97
N VAL A 28 1.29 4.59 -7.05
CA VAL A 28 -0.06 4.89 -6.53
C VAL A 28 -0.96 5.49 -7.62
N GLU A 29 -0.48 6.45 -8.43
CA GLU A 29 -1.21 6.95 -9.60
C GLU A 29 -1.62 5.83 -10.57
N THR A 30 -0.71 4.88 -10.78
CA THR A 30 -0.98 3.72 -11.63
C THR A 30 -2.05 2.81 -11.01
N ALA A 31 -1.98 2.53 -9.71
CA ALA A 31 -2.99 1.74 -9.00
C ALA A 31 -4.39 2.37 -9.07
N ILE A 32 -4.47 3.70 -8.92
CA ILE A 32 -5.71 4.47 -9.10
C ILE A 32 -6.28 4.26 -10.52
N LYS A 33 -5.44 4.42 -11.56
CA LYS A 33 -5.86 4.28 -12.95
C LYS A 33 -6.24 2.85 -13.31
N ILE A 34 -5.51 1.85 -12.81
CA ILE A 34 -5.86 0.43 -12.98
C ILE A 34 -7.22 0.14 -12.35
N SER A 35 -7.50 0.67 -11.14
CA SER A 35 -8.79 0.49 -10.49
C SER A 35 -9.95 1.05 -11.30
N ILE A 36 -9.79 2.27 -11.86
CA ILE A 36 -10.80 2.88 -12.73
C ILE A 36 -10.97 2.07 -14.02
N ALA A 37 -9.88 1.66 -14.66
CA ALA A 37 -9.92 0.86 -15.89
C ALA A 37 -10.62 -0.49 -15.67
N TYR A 38 -10.33 -1.18 -14.57
CA TYR A 38 -10.97 -2.42 -14.17
C TYR A 38 -12.49 -2.30 -14.06
N HIS A 39 -12.96 -1.32 -13.28
CA HIS A 39 -14.39 -1.12 -13.11
C HIS A 39 -15.08 -0.69 -14.41
N LYS A 40 -14.43 0.18 -15.20
CA LYS A 40 -14.94 0.58 -16.52
C LYS A 40 -15.04 -0.62 -17.47
N ALA A 41 -14.05 -1.49 -17.50
CA ALA A 41 -14.04 -2.70 -18.33
C ALA A 41 -15.20 -3.65 -17.98
N ARG A 42 -15.64 -3.65 -16.72
CA ARG A 42 -16.79 -4.43 -16.23
C ARG A 42 -18.15 -3.75 -16.39
N GLY A 43 -18.20 -2.58 -17.03
CA GLY A 43 -19.44 -1.81 -17.16
C GLY A 43 -19.86 -1.06 -15.89
N GLU A 44 -18.98 -0.97 -14.88
CA GLU A 44 -19.20 -0.30 -13.60
C GLU A 44 -18.50 1.07 -13.55
N GLY A 45 -18.58 1.85 -14.63
CA GLY A 45 -17.87 3.14 -14.78
C GLY A 45 -18.26 4.23 -13.77
N GLN A 46 -19.37 4.04 -13.03
CA GLN A 46 -19.75 4.91 -11.91
C GLN A 46 -18.84 4.75 -10.67
N ARG A 47 -18.05 3.65 -10.58
CA ARG A 47 -17.08 3.43 -9.50
C ARG A 47 -15.82 4.27 -9.73
N PHE A 48 -15.81 5.49 -9.23
CA PHE A 48 -14.70 6.43 -9.38
C PHE A 48 -14.22 7.02 -8.06
N ARG A 49 -14.95 6.78 -6.94
CA ARG A 49 -14.55 7.24 -5.62
C ARG A 49 -13.44 6.39 -5.04
N PHE A 50 -12.56 7.03 -4.28
CA PHE A 50 -11.50 6.35 -3.53
C PHE A 50 -11.66 6.61 -2.05
N VAL A 51 -11.35 5.60 -1.25
CA VAL A 51 -11.30 5.72 0.21
C VAL A 51 -9.86 5.62 0.65
N GLY A 52 -9.34 6.70 1.24
CA GLY A 52 -8.04 6.74 1.88
C GLY A 52 -8.18 6.66 3.39
N ARG A 53 -7.08 6.96 4.11
CA ARG A 53 -7.05 7.00 5.57
C ARG A 53 -6.38 8.27 6.05
N GLU A 54 -6.90 8.90 7.08
CA GLU A 54 -6.23 10.02 7.77
C GLU A 54 -4.81 9.61 8.17
N ARG A 55 -3.87 10.55 8.11
CA ARG A 55 -2.45 10.36 8.37
C ARG A 55 -1.74 9.36 7.44
N ALA A 56 -2.38 8.91 6.36
CA ALA A 56 -1.70 8.10 5.35
C ALA A 56 -0.83 8.97 4.44
N TYR A 57 0.26 8.38 3.91
CA TYR A 57 1.11 9.00 2.90
C TYR A 57 1.28 8.05 1.71
N HIS A 58 0.85 8.50 0.53
CA HIS A 58 0.88 7.72 -0.70
C HIS A 58 1.69 8.36 -1.83
N GLY A 59 2.42 9.45 -1.53
CA GLY A 59 3.20 10.19 -2.52
C GLY A 59 2.73 11.63 -2.70
N MET A 60 3.36 12.35 -3.65
CA MET A 60 3.18 13.79 -3.84
C MET A 60 2.51 14.16 -5.17
N ASN A 61 2.20 13.20 -6.05
CA ASN A 61 1.34 13.47 -7.20
C ASN A 61 -0.09 13.78 -6.74
N ILE A 62 -0.89 14.45 -7.56
CA ILE A 62 -2.22 14.93 -7.15
C ILE A 62 -3.12 13.78 -6.71
N GLY A 63 -3.20 12.68 -7.44
CA GLY A 63 -3.99 11.51 -7.03
C GLY A 63 -3.48 10.90 -5.72
N ALA A 64 -2.17 10.69 -5.60
CA ALA A 64 -1.52 10.16 -4.41
C ALA A 64 -1.73 11.07 -3.17
N THR A 65 -1.63 12.41 -3.34
CA THR A 65 -1.93 13.39 -2.29
C THR A 65 -3.41 13.35 -1.92
N SER A 66 -4.29 13.17 -2.90
CA SER A 66 -5.74 13.13 -2.68
C SER A 66 -6.17 11.94 -1.84
N VAL A 67 -5.64 10.74 -2.11
CA VAL A 67 -5.93 9.54 -1.30
C VAL A 67 -5.11 9.51 -0.02
N GLY A 68 -4.04 10.30 0.09
CA GLY A 68 -3.28 10.52 1.31
C GLY A 68 -4.06 11.32 2.35
N GLY A 69 -3.65 11.23 3.61
CA GLY A 69 -4.33 11.88 4.73
C GLY A 69 -3.39 12.73 5.61
N MET A 70 -2.19 13.06 5.12
CA MET A 70 -1.30 14.00 5.83
C MET A 70 -1.89 15.41 5.81
N ILE A 71 -2.25 15.92 6.97
CA ILE A 71 -3.00 17.18 7.12
C ILE A 71 -2.35 18.34 6.37
N ASN A 72 -1.03 18.50 6.48
CA ASN A 72 -0.33 19.61 5.83
C ASN A 72 -0.34 19.51 4.30
N ASN A 73 -0.21 18.30 3.74
CA ASN A 73 -0.26 18.07 2.31
C ASN A 73 -1.67 18.34 1.76
N VAL A 74 -2.70 17.83 2.45
CA VAL A 74 -4.10 18.06 2.08
C VAL A 74 -4.45 19.55 2.13
N LYS A 75 -4.05 20.27 3.17
CA LYS A 75 -4.29 21.72 3.28
C LYS A 75 -3.56 22.52 2.20
N ALA A 76 -2.29 22.18 1.91
CA ALA A 76 -1.49 22.92 0.94
C ALA A 76 -2.04 22.82 -0.50
N TYR A 77 -2.66 21.70 -0.84
CA TYR A 77 -3.15 21.43 -2.22
C TYR A 77 -4.66 21.24 -2.32
N ALA A 78 -5.42 21.68 -1.32
CA ALA A 78 -6.86 21.46 -1.21
C ALA A 78 -7.66 21.84 -2.48
N SER A 79 -7.26 22.90 -3.18
CA SER A 79 -7.96 23.40 -4.37
C SER A 79 -7.82 22.53 -5.63
N VAL A 80 -6.85 21.61 -5.66
CA VAL A 80 -6.54 20.78 -6.82
C VAL A 80 -6.63 19.29 -6.55
N LEU A 81 -7.08 18.91 -5.37
CA LEU A 81 -7.25 17.48 -5.03
C LEU A 81 -8.33 16.85 -5.89
N MET A 82 -8.15 15.57 -6.14
CA MET A 82 -9.07 14.76 -6.93
C MET A 82 -10.46 14.71 -6.27
N PRO A 83 -11.56 15.00 -6.99
CA PRO A 83 -12.89 14.91 -6.43
C PRO A 83 -13.26 13.45 -6.11
N GLY A 84 -14.16 13.27 -5.15
CA GLY A 84 -14.69 11.94 -4.82
C GLY A 84 -13.80 11.11 -3.88
N VAL A 85 -12.74 11.67 -3.32
CA VAL A 85 -11.95 10.99 -2.27
C VAL A 85 -12.58 11.24 -0.90
N VAL A 86 -12.64 10.20 -0.08
CA VAL A 86 -13.12 10.23 1.31
C VAL A 86 -12.10 9.51 2.19
N HIS A 87 -11.96 9.94 3.44
CA HIS A 87 -11.00 9.35 4.36
C HIS A 87 -11.69 8.66 5.54
N MET A 88 -11.17 7.48 5.89
CA MET A 88 -11.43 6.81 7.18
C MET A 88 -10.57 7.46 8.25
N ARG A 89 -10.93 7.32 9.51
CA ARG A 89 -10.06 7.69 10.64
C ARG A 89 -8.75 6.90 10.61
N HIS A 90 -7.70 7.50 11.17
CA HIS A 90 -6.43 6.80 11.41
C HIS A 90 -6.57 5.73 12.51
N THR A 91 -5.63 4.80 12.58
CA THR A 91 -5.67 3.64 13.48
C THR A 91 -5.02 3.88 14.84
N HIS A 92 -4.35 5.02 15.04
CA HIS A 92 -3.65 5.30 16.30
C HIS A 92 -4.58 6.00 17.30
N LEU A 93 -4.87 5.34 18.40
CA LEU A 93 -5.60 5.87 19.54
C LEU A 93 -4.64 6.27 20.66
N ASP A 94 -5.07 7.14 21.58
CA ASP A 94 -4.22 7.57 22.72
C ASP A 94 -3.82 6.38 23.62
N GLU A 95 -4.70 5.41 23.76
CA GLU A 95 -4.45 4.15 24.50
C GLU A 95 -3.40 3.25 23.84
N HIS A 96 -3.04 3.50 22.57
CA HIS A 96 -2.00 2.76 21.84
C HIS A 96 -0.58 3.30 22.08
N LYS A 97 -0.43 4.34 22.88
CA LYS A 97 0.89 4.87 23.26
C LYS A 97 1.71 3.78 23.95
N PHE A 98 2.99 3.68 23.58
CA PHE A 98 3.95 2.75 24.16
C PHE A 98 3.61 1.24 24.00
N ILE A 99 2.73 0.90 23.04
CA ILE A 99 2.46 -0.50 22.68
C ILE A 99 3.46 -0.96 21.62
N SER A 100 4.21 -2.02 21.92
CA SER A 100 5.06 -2.71 20.95
C SER A 100 4.22 -3.71 20.16
N GLY A 101 4.33 -3.66 18.83
CA GLY A 101 3.53 -4.53 17.97
C GLY A 101 2.12 -3.99 17.69
N GLN A 102 1.20 -4.89 17.38
CA GLN A 102 -0.20 -4.54 17.10
C GLN A 102 -0.98 -4.29 18.41
N PRO A 103 -1.71 -3.14 18.51
CA PRO A 103 -2.68 -2.97 19.58
C PRO A 103 -3.80 -4.01 19.50
N GLU A 104 -4.28 -4.47 20.65
CA GLU A 104 -5.37 -5.46 20.75
C GLU A 104 -6.76 -4.86 20.51
N THR A 105 -6.91 -3.53 20.70
CA THR A 105 -8.17 -2.79 20.56
C THR A 105 -8.15 -1.86 19.36
N GLY A 106 -9.33 -1.54 18.78
CA GLY A 106 -9.45 -0.57 17.68
C GLY A 106 -9.71 -1.19 16.30
N ALA A 107 -9.90 -2.50 16.18
CA ALA A 107 -10.22 -3.14 14.89
C ALA A 107 -11.53 -2.60 14.29
N GLU A 108 -12.49 -2.19 15.13
CA GLU A 108 -13.78 -1.63 14.74
C GLU A 108 -13.67 -0.29 13.98
N ILE A 109 -12.52 0.40 14.04
CA ILE A 109 -12.26 1.60 13.22
C ILE A 109 -12.38 1.28 11.72
N ALA A 110 -12.10 0.03 11.31
CA ALA A 110 -12.31 -0.41 9.94
C ALA A 110 -13.77 -0.25 9.45
N ASN A 111 -14.74 -0.23 10.38
CA ASN A 111 -16.15 -0.01 10.04
C ASN A 111 -16.46 1.40 9.55
N ASP A 112 -15.50 2.33 9.58
CA ASP A 112 -15.62 3.61 8.86
C ASP A 112 -15.86 3.38 7.36
N LEU A 113 -15.31 2.31 6.76
CA LEU A 113 -15.59 1.94 5.37
C LEU A 113 -17.07 1.60 5.17
N GLU A 114 -17.71 0.85 6.09
CA GLU A 114 -19.14 0.54 6.03
C GLU A 114 -19.98 1.83 6.06
N ARG A 115 -19.64 2.75 6.95
CA ARG A 115 -20.32 4.06 7.06
C ARG A 115 -20.16 4.87 5.76
N ILE A 116 -18.97 4.85 5.15
CA ILE A 116 -18.71 5.53 3.88
C ILE A 116 -19.54 4.88 2.76
N CYS A 117 -19.60 3.56 2.70
CA CYS A 117 -20.45 2.83 1.75
C CYS A 117 -21.93 3.21 1.88
N THR A 118 -22.43 3.33 3.11
CA THR A 118 -23.80 3.76 3.37
C THR A 118 -24.07 5.18 2.88
N ASN A 119 -23.13 6.10 3.11
CA ASN A 119 -23.32 7.51 2.80
C ASN A 119 -23.17 7.84 1.31
N PHE A 120 -22.30 7.14 0.57
CA PHE A 120 -21.94 7.46 -0.80
C PHE A 120 -22.40 6.43 -1.84
N GLY A 121 -22.97 5.31 -1.39
CA GLY A 121 -23.28 4.16 -2.23
C GLY A 121 -22.02 3.35 -2.54
N SER A 122 -21.98 2.09 -2.12
CA SER A 122 -20.81 1.22 -2.34
C SER A 122 -20.51 1.00 -3.82
N GLU A 123 -21.53 1.07 -4.68
CA GLU A 123 -21.45 0.97 -6.13
C GLU A 123 -20.72 2.15 -6.80
N ASN A 124 -20.46 3.24 -6.06
CA ASN A 124 -19.69 4.40 -6.53
C ASN A 124 -18.21 4.36 -6.10
N ILE A 125 -17.82 3.39 -5.28
CA ILE A 125 -16.46 3.30 -4.71
C ILE A 125 -15.64 2.31 -5.53
N ALA A 126 -14.52 2.78 -6.07
CA ALA A 126 -13.59 1.97 -6.85
C ALA A 126 -12.64 1.18 -5.97
N ALA A 127 -11.97 1.85 -5.04
CA ALA A 127 -10.97 1.21 -4.20
C ALA A 127 -10.84 1.89 -2.83
N CYS A 128 -10.36 1.11 -1.86
CA CYS A 128 -9.82 1.54 -0.58
C CYS A 128 -8.30 1.34 -0.61
N ILE A 129 -7.53 2.38 -0.27
CA ILE A 129 -6.07 2.34 -0.22
C ILE A 129 -5.57 2.60 1.20
N VAL A 130 -4.69 1.74 1.69
CA VAL A 130 -4.03 1.88 2.99
C VAL A 130 -2.58 1.38 2.93
N GLU A 131 -1.72 1.99 3.76
CA GLU A 131 -0.45 1.36 4.14
C GLU A 131 -0.76 0.28 5.19
N PRO A 132 -0.23 -0.96 5.11
CA PRO A 132 -0.36 -1.93 6.19
C PRO A 132 0.06 -1.36 7.55
N ILE A 133 1.20 -0.65 7.60
CA ILE A 133 1.61 0.22 8.70
C ILE A 133 1.84 1.61 8.12
N ALA A 134 1.18 2.64 8.63
CA ALA A 134 1.40 4.01 8.16
C ALA A 134 2.79 4.49 8.61
N GLY A 135 3.73 4.51 7.65
CA GLY A 135 5.14 4.75 7.94
C GLY A 135 5.46 6.22 8.17
N SER A 136 5.21 7.08 7.17
CA SER A 136 5.65 8.49 7.16
C SER A 136 5.08 9.36 8.27
N THR A 137 3.97 8.99 8.87
CA THR A 137 3.32 9.72 9.95
C THR A 137 3.63 9.18 11.34
N GLY A 138 4.62 8.30 11.45
CA GLY A 138 5.18 7.86 12.71
C GLY A 138 4.84 6.43 13.09
N THR A 139 4.93 5.51 12.14
CA THR A 139 4.78 4.05 12.36
C THR A 139 3.47 3.72 13.08
N LEU A 140 2.33 4.10 12.46
CA LEU A 140 1.01 3.79 13.01
C LEU A 140 0.66 2.35 12.71
N VAL A 141 0.91 1.47 13.67
CA VAL A 141 0.66 0.03 13.57
C VAL A 141 -0.85 -0.21 13.63
N PRO A 142 -1.44 -0.99 12.71
CA PRO A 142 -2.86 -1.28 12.75
C PRO A 142 -3.21 -2.22 13.91
N PRO A 143 -4.35 -2.05 14.58
CA PRO A 143 -4.84 -3.01 15.57
C PRO A 143 -5.03 -4.41 15.00
N VAL A 144 -4.93 -5.42 15.87
CA VAL A 144 -5.24 -6.81 15.51
C VAL A 144 -6.65 -6.89 14.90
N GLY A 145 -6.78 -7.52 13.74
CA GLY A 145 -8.07 -7.67 13.03
C GLY A 145 -8.50 -6.49 12.17
N TYR A 146 -7.84 -5.33 12.25
CA TYR A 146 -8.21 -4.14 11.45
C TYR A 146 -8.10 -4.39 9.94
N LEU A 147 -6.98 -4.91 9.46
CA LEU A 147 -6.75 -5.16 8.03
C LEU A 147 -7.65 -6.30 7.52
N GLN A 148 -7.86 -7.34 8.32
CA GLN A 148 -8.79 -8.42 8.02
C GLN A 148 -10.21 -7.88 7.84
N ARG A 149 -10.65 -7.01 8.75
CA ARG A 149 -11.96 -6.38 8.67
C ARG A 149 -12.11 -5.48 7.43
N LEU A 150 -11.06 -4.75 7.05
CA LEU A 150 -11.07 -3.98 5.78
C LEU A 150 -11.23 -4.90 4.57
N ARG A 151 -10.53 -6.05 4.55
CA ARG A 151 -10.66 -7.03 3.46
C ARG A 151 -12.08 -7.57 3.36
N GLU A 152 -12.68 -7.98 4.48
CA GLU A 152 -14.07 -8.43 4.53
C GLU A 152 -15.06 -7.38 3.97
N LEU A 153 -14.89 -6.13 4.36
CA LEU A 153 -15.74 -5.03 3.90
C LEU A 153 -15.54 -4.74 2.40
N CYS A 154 -14.30 -4.74 1.93
CA CYS A 154 -14.00 -4.59 0.50
C CYS A 154 -14.63 -5.72 -0.32
N ASP A 155 -14.54 -6.97 0.14
CA ASP A 155 -15.15 -8.12 -0.53
C ASP A 155 -16.69 -8.01 -0.54
N LYS A 156 -17.29 -7.69 0.60
CA LYS A 156 -18.74 -7.49 0.74
C LYS A 156 -19.28 -6.46 -0.26
N HIS A 157 -18.57 -5.36 -0.44
CA HIS A 157 -18.99 -4.23 -1.25
C HIS A 157 -18.39 -4.22 -2.67
N LYS A 158 -17.59 -5.24 -3.03
CA LYS A 158 -16.89 -5.34 -4.32
C LYS A 158 -15.99 -4.12 -4.59
N ILE A 159 -15.33 -3.61 -3.56
CA ILE A 159 -14.37 -2.51 -3.58
C ILE A 159 -12.98 -3.14 -3.66
N LEU A 160 -12.10 -2.63 -4.54
CA LEU A 160 -10.72 -3.09 -4.58
C LEU A 160 -9.97 -2.64 -3.33
N LEU A 161 -9.18 -3.53 -2.72
CA LEU A 161 -8.27 -3.19 -1.64
C LEU A 161 -6.86 -3.00 -2.21
N ILE A 162 -6.29 -1.82 -2.01
CA ILE A 162 -4.92 -1.49 -2.42
C ILE A 162 -4.05 -1.41 -1.16
N PHE A 163 -2.98 -2.20 -1.10
CA PHE A 163 -1.93 -2.01 -0.10
C PHE A 163 -0.78 -1.21 -0.68
N ASP A 164 -0.48 -0.08 -0.05
CA ASP A 164 0.74 0.66 -0.31
C ASP A 164 1.87 0.08 0.55
N GLU A 165 2.68 -0.75 -0.09
CA GLU A 165 3.82 -1.45 0.52
C GLU A 165 5.15 -0.76 0.22
N VAL A 166 5.11 0.50 -0.15
CA VAL A 166 6.32 1.29 -0.48
C VAL A 166 7.29 1.38 0.70
N ILE A 167 6.78 1.36 1.95
CA ILE A 167 7.61 1.32 3.16
C ILE A 167 7.62 -0.07 3.79
N THR A 168 6.47 -0.71 3.95
CA THR A 168 6.31 -1.99 4.65
C THR A 168 6.89 -3.18 3.90
N GLY A 169 7.06 -3.06 2.59
CA GLY A 169 7.59 -4.12 1.75
C GLY A 169 9.09 -4.38 1.91
N TRP A 170 9.50 -5.52 1.39
CA TRP A 170 10.89 -5.95 1.29
C TRP A 170 11.58 -6.11 2.64
N GLY A 171 10.89 -6.78 3.59
CA GLY A 171 11.48 -7.24 4.84
C GLY A 171 11.28 -6.33 6.05
N ARG A 172 10.67 -5.15 5.90
CA ARG A 172 10.50 -4.21 7.04
C ARG A 172 9.70 -4.77 8.20
N THR A 173 8.76 -5.66 7.92
CA THR A 173 7.93 -6.32 8.94
C THR A 173 8.48 -7.69 9.38
N GLY A 174 9.53 -8.19 8.73
CA GLY A 174 10.05 -9.54 8.91
C GLY A 174 9.56 -10.54 7.85
N SER A 175 8.52 -10.18 7.08
CA SER A 175 8.04 -10.89 5.90
C SER A 175 8.39 -10.11 4.64
N ALA A 176 8.26 -10.71 3.45
CA ALA A 176 8.51 -10.02 2.19
C ALA A 176 7.65 -8.75 2.09
N PHE A 177 6.39 -8.82 2.51
CA PHE A 177 5.44 -7.71 2.52
C PHE A 177 4.56 -7.75 3.77
N GLY A 178 4.01 -6.61 4.16
CA GLY A 178 3.02 -6.51 5.24
C GLY A 178 1.76 -7.32 4.94
N ALA A 179 1.42 -7.53 3.68
CA ALA A 179 0.33 -8.40 3.27
C ALA A 179 0.47 -9.83 3.82
N GLN A 180 1.66 -10.44 3.70
CA GLN A 180 1.94 -11.78 4.27
C GLN A 180 2.03 -11.71 5.80
N GLU A 181 2.68 -10.68 6.33
CA GLU A 181 2.85 -10.51 7.78
C GLU A 181 1.52 -10.48 8.52
N PHE A 182 0.54 -9.74 7.97
CA PHE A 182 -0.77 -9.61 8.58
C PHE A 182 -1.82 -10.60 8.03
N GLY A 183 -1.43 -11.48 7.11
CA GLY A 183 -2.32 -12.52 6.55
C GLY A 183 -3.48 -11.95 5.72
N VAL A 184 -3.29 -10.82 5.04
CA VAL A 184 -4.33 -10.18 4.21
C VAL A 184 -3.82 -9.97 2.80
N THR A 185 -4.48 -10.55 1.81
CA THR A 185 -4.13 -10.39 0.39
C THR A 185 -4.93 -9.23 -0.21
N PRO A 186 -4.28 -8.14 -0.65
CA PRO A 186 -4.94 -7.05 -1.38
C PRO A 186 -5.24 -7.44 -2.83
N ASP A 187 -5.96 -6.59 -3.54
CA ASP A 187 -6.21 -6.75 -4.97
C ASP A 187 -5.11 -6.10 -5.82
N ILE A 188 -4.54 -5.02 -5.31
CA ILE A 188 -3.44 -4.28 -5.93
C ILE A 188 -2.41 -3.94 -4.84
N MET A 189 -1.14 -3.95 -5.20
CA MET A 189 -0.03 -3.61 -4.30
C MET A 189 0.93 -2.63 -4.97
N THR A 190 1.36 -1.60 -4.26
CA THR A 190 2.38 -0.66 -4.74
C THR A 190 3.70 -0.84 -3.99
N MET A 191 4.81 -0.77 -4.71
CA MET A 191 6.16 -0.98 -4.19
C MET A 191 7.12 0.07 -4.76
N ALA A 192 8.14 0.43 -4.00
CA ALA A 192 9.25 1.27 -4.43
C ALA A 192 10.45 1.10 -3.47
N LYS A 193 11.16 2.18 -3.16
CA LYS A 193 12.25 2.26 -2.16
C LYS A 193 13.18 1.04 -2.16
N ALA A 194 12.91 0.05 -1.32
CA ALA A 194 13.74 -1.14 -1.18
C ALA A 194 13.71 -2.07 -2.41
N THR A 195 12.82 -1.85 -3.37
CA THR A 195 12.86 -2.57 -4.66
C THR A 195 14.20 -2.43 -5.37
N THR A 196 14.84 -1.26 -5.26
CA THR A 196 16.20 -0.99 -5.74
C THR A 196 17.14 -0.55 -4.60
N ASN A 197 16.72 -0.70 -3.36
CA ASN A 197 17.40 -0.21 -2.16
C ASN A 197 17.79 1.29 -2.25
N GLY A 198 17.01 2.07 -2.97
CA GLY A 198 17.20 3.52 -3.12
C GLY A 198 18.34 3.95 -4.06
N ILE A 199 19.02 3.01 -4.72
CA ILE A 199 20.17 3.32 -5.61
C ILE A 199 19.70 4.07 -6.86
N VAL A 200 18.58 3.67 -7.44
CA VAL A 200 17.96 4.32 -8.59
C VAL A 200 16.44 4.41 -8.42
N PRO A 201 15.79 5.44 -9.00
CA PRO A 201 14.33 5.54 -8.96
C PRO A 201 13.67 4.33 -9.62
N PHE A 202 12.73 3.71 -8.91
CA PHE A 202 11.93 2.61 -9.42
C PHE A 202 10.66 2.42 -8.58
N GLY A 203 9.58 2.09 -9.25
CA GLY A 203 8.32 1.73 -8.62
C GLY A 203 7.69 0.56 -9.35
N VAL A 204 6.82 -0.13 -8.66
CA VAL A 204 6.14 -1.32 -9.15
C VAL A 204 4.69 -1.33 -8.66
N VAL A 205 3.78 -1.74 -9.52
CA VAL A 205 2.43 -2.14 -9.15
C VAL A 205 2.27 -3.62 -9.46
N ALA A 206 1.80 -4.39 -8.49
CA ALA A 206 1.37 -5.76 -8.70
C ALA A 206 -0.16 -5.81 -8.56
N CYS A 207 -0.85 -6.46 -9.47
CA CYS A 207 -2.28 -6.68 -9.36
C CYS A 207 -2.64 -8.15 -9.59
N LYS A 208 -3.82 -8.52 -9.10
CA LYS A 208 -4.40 -9.83 -9.34
C LYS A 208 -4.63 -10.07 -10.84
N GLU A 209 -4.51 -11.32 -11.25
CA GLU A 209 -4.71 -11.74 -12.62
C GLU A 209 -6.08 -11.36 -13.17
N GLU A 210 -7.14 -11.53 -12.37
CA GLU A 210 -8.49 -11.16 -12.78
C GLU A 210 -8.67 -9.66 -13.09
N ILE A 211 -7.87 -8.78 -12.50
CA ILE A 211 -7.90 -7.35 -12.82
C ILE A 211 -7.28 -7.10 -14.20
N TYR A 212 -6.15 -7.74 -14.45
CA TYR A 212 -5.48 -7.67 -15.74
C TYR A 212 -6.37 -8.24 -16.86
N ASP A 213 -6.91 -9.45 -16.67
CA ASP A 213 -7.75 -10.14 -17.66
C ASP A 213 -9.01 -9.32 -17.97
N ALA A 214 -9.67 -8.75 -16.95
CA ALA A 214 -10.85 -7.90 -17.17
C ALA A 214 -10.54 -6.69 -18.06
N VAL A 215 -9.37 -6.06 -17.92
CA VAL A 215 -8.96 -4.91 -18.75
C VAL A 215 -8.60 -5.38 -20.15
N MET A 216 -7.87 -6.49 -20.30
CA MET A 216 -7.44 -7.01 -21.59
C MET A 216 -8.62 -7.52 -22.42
N ASP A 217 -9.51 -8.30 -21.83
CA ASP A 217 -10.63 -8.97 -22.54
C ASP A 217 -11.70 -7.99 -23.00
N ASN A 218 -11.85 -6.85 -22.30
CA ASN A 218 -12.87 -5.85 -22.63
C ASN A 218 -12.32 -4.62 -23.39
N SER A 219 -11.07 -4.70 -23.81
CA SER A 219 -10.48 -3.63 -24.62
C SER A 219 -11.00 -3.62 -26.04
N PRO A 220 -11.19 -2.45 -26.67
CA PRO A 220 -11.56 -2.39 -28.08
C PRO A 220 -10.51 -3.04 -28.97
N LYS A 221 -10.91 -3.83 -29.95
CA LYS A 221 -9.99 -4.47 -30.89
C LYS A 221 -9.11 -3.44 -31.60
N GLY A 222 -7.79 -3.64 -31.52
CA GLY A 222 -6.81 -2.75 -32.17
C GLY A 222 -6.53 -1.44 -31.44
N ALA A 223 -7.02 -1.29 -30.21
CA ALA A 223 -6.70 -0.17 -29.33
C ALA A 223 -5.70 -0.58 -28.25
N ILE A 224 -5.09 0.41 -27.60
CA ILE A 224 -4.27 0.20 -26.38
C ILE A 224 -5.22 -0.11 -25.22
N GLU A 225 -4.97 -1.20 -24.53
CA GLU A 225 -5.83 -1.74 -23.48
C GLU A 225 -5.87 -0.85 -22.25
N LEU A 226 -4.72 -0.30 -21.89
CA LEU A 226 -4.58 0.66 -20.78
C LEU A 226 -3.81 1.89 -21.26
N PHE A 227 -4.52 3.04 -21.41
CA PHE A 227 -3.93 4.33 -21.81
C PHE A 227 -3.13 4.93 -20.65
N HIS A 228 -2.07 4.23 -20.24
CA HIS A 228 -1.23 4.64 -19.13
C HIS A 228 0.18 4.07 -19.27
N GLY A 229 1.18 4.89 -18.94
CA GLY A 229 2.58 4.51 -18.90
C GLY A 229 3.47 5.72 -18.66
N TYR A 230 4.71 5.46 -18.33
CA TYR A 230 5.74 6.49 -18.16
C TYR A 230 6.93 6.17 -19.07
N THR A 231 7.53 7.19 -19.67
CA THR A 231 8.66 7.03 -20.61
C THR A 231 9.83 6.25 -19.98
N TYR A 232 10.07 6.45 -18.69
CA TYR A 232 11.17 5.80 -17.97
C TYR A 232 10.74 4.59 -17.13
N SER A 233 9.55 4.03 -17.36
CA SER A 233 9.15 2.76 -16.72
C SER A 233 10.05 1.62 -17.18
N GLY A 234 10.65 0.92 -16.21
CA GLY A 234 11.43 -0.29 -16.50
C GLY A 234 12.71 -0.06 -17.31
N ILE A 235 13.35 1.11 -17.19
CA ILE A 235 14.63 1.34 -17.86
C ILE A 235 15.68 0.33 -17.41
N PRO A 236 16.60 -0.10 -18.30
CA PRO A 236 17.53 -1.19 -18.03
C PRO A 236 18.34 -1.04 -16.75
N VAL A 237 18.81 0.19 -16.42
CA VAL A 237 19.59 0.43 -15.21
C VAL A 237 18.80 0.19 -13.93
N SER A 238 17.53 0.61 -13.89
CA SER A 238 16.67 0.38 -12.72
C SER A 238 16.29 -1.09 -12.56
N VAL A 239 16.04 -1.79 -13.69
CA VAL A 239 15.76 -3.23 -13.69
C VAL A 239 16.99 -4.02 -13.23
N ALA A 240 18.19 -3.67 -13.71
CA ALA A 240 19.43 -4.32 -13.28
C ALA A 240 19.70 -4.12 -11.78
N ALA A 241 19.49 -2.90 -11.26
CA ALA A 241 19.61 -2.63 -9.83
C ALA A 241 18.60 -3.44 -9.00
N ALA A 242 17.34 -3.54 -9.46
CA ALA A 242 16.31 -4.33 -8.78
C ALA A 242 16.66 -5.83 -8.79
N LEU A 243 17.18 -6.37 -9.90
CA LEU A 243 17.63 -7.76 -9.97
C LEU A 243 18.78 -8.03 -8.99
N ALA A 244 19.78 -7.14 -8.92
CA ALA A 244 20.87 -7.25 -7.96
C ALA A 244 20.38 -7.22 -6.50
N VAL A 245 19.38 -6.39 -6.20
CA VAL A 245 18.75 -6.36 -4.86
C VAL A 245 18.03 -7.68 -4.56
N GLN A 246 17.32 -8.27 -5.52
CA GLN A 246 16.71 -9.59 -5.33
C GLN A 246 17.76 -10.68 -5.05
N ASP A 247 18.91 -10.63 -5.74
CA ASP A 247 20.02 -11.54 -5.47
C ASP A 247 20.54 -11.41 -4.03
N ILE A 248 20.63 -10.19 -3.51
CA ILE A 248 21.06 -9.92 -2.14
C ILE A 248 20.01 -10.44 -1.16
N PHE A 249 18.72 -10.21 -1.39
CA PHE A 249 17.65 -10.70 -0.53
C PHE A 249 17.70 -12.23 -0.39
N GLU A 250 17.91 -12.94 -1.50
CA GLU A 250 18.01 -14.40 -1.51
C GLU A 250 19.32 -14.89 -0.84
N LYS A 251 20.47 -14.32 -1.20
CA LYS A 251 21.79 -14.77 -0.71
C LYS A 251 22.02 -14.51 0.78
N GLU A 252 21.51 -13.38 1.28
CA GLU A 252 21.70 -12.97 2.67
C GLU A 252 20.50 -13.28 3.55
N ASP A 253 19.48 -13.96 3.01
CA ASP A 253 18.24 -14.32 3.71
C ASP A 253 17.65 -13.15 4.50
N ILE A 254 17.54 -12.01 3.81
CA ILE A 254 17.25 -10.71 4.44
C ILE A 254 15.93 -10.71 5.21
N PHE A 255 14.91 -11.44 4.74
CA PHE A 255 13.62 -11.46 5.42
C PHE A 255 13.70 -12.17 6.79
N ASN A 256 14.32 -13.33 6.85
CA ASN A 256 14.54 -14.05 8.12
C ASN A 256 15.47 -13.24 9.04
N ARG A 257 16.54 -12.68 8.49
CA ARG A 257 17.46 -11.82 9.26
C ARG A 257 16.74 -10.61 9.86
N ALA A 258 15.85 -9.96 9.12
CA ALA A 258 15.04 -8.86 9.64
C ALA A 258 14.12 -9.33 10.77
N LYS A 259 13.50 -10.51 10.62
CA LYS A 259 12.64 -11.11 11.64
C LYS A 259 13.41 -11.44 12.93
N GLU A 260 14.63 -11.96 12.80
CA GLU A 260 15.50 -12.27 13.94
C GLU A 260 16.00 -11.02 14.67
N LEU A 261 16.28 -9.93 13.93
CA LEU A 261 16.76 -8.67 14.50
C LEU A 261 15.64 -7.80 15.08
N ALA A 262 14.40 -8.01 14.67
CA ALA A 262 13.25 -7.19 15.09
C ALA A 262 13.10 -7.11 16.63
N PRO A 263 13.19 -8.20 17.42
CA PRO A 263 13.08 -8.10 18.88
C PRO A 263 14.14 -7.20 19.50
N TYR A 264 15.39 -7.32 19.05
CA TYR A 264 16.49 -6.48 19.53
C TYR A 264 16.28 -5.00 19.20
N PHE A 265 15.84 -4.69 17.97
CA PHE A 265 15.52 -3.34 17.56
C PHE A 265 14.36 -2.76 18.39
N GLN A 266 13.28 -3.52 18.58
CA GLN A 266 12.13 -3.09 19.36
C GLN A 266 12.46 -2.88 20.84
N GLU A 267 13.24 -3.79 21.44
CA GLU A 267 13.72 -3.62 22.82
C GLU A 267 14.51 -2.33 22.99
N GLY A 268 15.48 -2.06 22.09
CA GLY A 268 16.25 -0.82 22.10
C GLY A 268 15.37 0.42 21.91
N LEU A 269 14.37 0.37 21.03
CA LEU A 269 13.43 1.46 20.82
C LEU A 269 12.58 1.74 22.08
N PHE A 270 12.00 0.69 22.67
CA PHE A 270 11.11 0.84 23.83
C PHE A 270 11.85 1.08 25.15
N SER A 271 13.18 0.87 25.21
CA SER A 271 13.98 1.28 26.38
C SER A 271 13.98 2.80 26.61
N LEU A 272 13.57 3.59 25.61
CA LEU A 272 13.49 5.05 25.68
C LEU A 272 12.21 5.56 26.36
N LYS A 273 11.27 4.68 26.74
CA LYS A 273 9.93 5.05 27.23
C LYS A 273 9.92 5.89 28.52
N ASP A 274 10.94 5.73 29.35
CA ASP A 274 11.05 6.38 30.65
C ASP A 274 11.84 7.71 30.61
N ILE A 275 12.15 8.20 29.39
CA ILE A 275 12.80 9.51 29.20
C ILE A 275 11.72 10.58 29.14
N ASP A 276 11.80 11.59 30.01
CA ASP A 276 10.77 12.64 30.21
C ASP A 276 10.28 13.33 28.94
N VAL A 277 11.13 13.48 27.92
CA VAL A 277 10.76 14.14 26.66
C VAL A 277 10.10 13.19 25.64
N VAL A 278 10.00 11.91 25.96
CA VAL A 278 9.40 10.90 25.09
C VAL A 278 7.92 10.74 25.42
N ASP A 279 7.06 11.28 24.59
CA ASP A 279 5.59 11.21 24.79
C ASP A 279 4.95 9.95 24.22
N ASN A 280 5.57 9.30 23.22
CA ASN A 280 5.00 8.12 22.56
C ASN A 280 6.07 7.33 21.83
N ILE A 281 5.97 6.01 21.87
CA ILE A 281 6.80 5.07 21.09
C ILE A 281 5.87 4.08 20.40
N ARG A 282 6.13 3.83 19.13
CA ARG A 282 5.43 2.85 18.31
C ARG A 282 6.45 2.07 17.50
N GLY A 283 6.24 0.79 17.34
CA GLY A 283 7.16 -0.02 16.55
C GLY A 283 6.58 -1.36 16.15
N TYR A 284 7.05 -1.86 15.02
CA TYR A 284 6.75 -3.20 14.49
C TYR A 284 7.87 -3.67 13.58
N GLY A 285 8.37 -4.88 13.79
CA GLY A 285 9.46 -5.41 12.98
C GLY A 285 10.70 -4.50 13.04
N MET A 286 11.18 -4.07 11.88
CA MET A 286 12.30 -3.14 11.73
C MET A 286 11.83 -1.69 11.48
N MET A 287 10.67 -1.33 12.00
CA MET A 287 10.08 0.02 11.92
C MET A 287 9.82 0.56 13.32
N GLY A 288 10.08 1.87 13.51
CA GLY A 288 9.83 2.55 14.77
C GLY A 288 9.88 4.06 14.65
#